data_5c882c6feaecf52b139b9c3724e0709f
#
_entry.id   5c882c6feaecf52b139b9c3724e0709f
#
_cell.length_a   1.000
_cell.length_b   1.000
_cell.length_c   1.000
_cell.angle_alpha   90.00
_cell.angle_beta   90.00
_cell.angle_gamma   90.00
#
_symmetry.space_group_name_H-M   'P 1'
#
loop_
_entity.id
_entity.type
_entity.pdbx_description
1 polymer ?
#
loop_
_entity_poly.entity_id
_entity_poly.type
_entity_poly.pdbx_seq_one_letter_code
_entity_poly.pdbx_strand_id
1 'polypeptide(L)'
;NANTPIDENNPEDAMSLLAYYNREQYGDWPILYGKSFNAPYDRNKPFGDGNPVYQRGFAVLKGKKQVAAFKLESEALAYVEEKGGNLEVDGKYLLTDEKKSRVPNYDPKYQGFFPRIWNDDPQYKQNYINIMNIKDPDAPITFAQHVKFFFEYQIGKMWWRYFMWNYSGRQNDQQHRYEMTKGNWITGISFLDKMRIGDQSNLPEHWKNDPSRNTYFMLPFLLGIFGLYYQYKKNKKDAWVVTLFFLLTGIAIVVYTNHKPFEPRERDYAFVGSFYAYAVWIGLGA
;
A
#
# COMPACT_ATOMS: atom_id res chain seq x y z
N ASN A 1 -8.54 -13.51 -24.02
CA ASN A 1 -7.30 -13.55 -23.25
C ASN A 1 -6.11 -13.53 -24.22
N ALA A 2 -5.21 -12.54 -24.13
CA ALA A 2 -4.13 -12.36 -25.10
C ALA A 2 -2.92 -13.28 -24.83
N ASN A 3 -2.93 -14.02 -23.73
CA ASN A 3 -1.89 -14.95 -23.30
C ASN A 3 -0.48 -14.33 -23.38
N THR A 4 -0.32 -13.17 -22.76
CA THR A 4 0.91 -12.39 -22.77
C THR A 4 2.00 -13.08 -21.93
N PRO A 5 3.31 -12.87 -22.23
CA PRO A 5 4.42 -13.47 -21.47
C PRO A 5 4.43 -13.06 -19.98
N ILE A 6 3.82 -11.92 -19.64
CA ILE A 6 3.61 -11.47 -18.26
C ILE A 6 2.11 -11.33 -18.07
N ASP A 7 1.52 -12.34 -17.45
CA ASP A 7 0.09 -12.40 -17.14
C ASP A 7 -0.06 -12.59 -15.64
N GLU A 8 -0.17 -11.48 -14.92
CA GLU A 8 -0.25 -11.50 -13.46
C GLU A 8 -1.62 -12.04 -13.04
N ASN A 9 -1.63 -13.16 -12.31
CA ASN A 9 -2.80 -13.92 -11.85
C ASN A 9 -3.67 -14.56 -12.94
N ASN A 10 -3.32 -14.42 -14.18
CA ASN A 10 -4.00 -15.02 -15.34
C ASN A 10 -5.54 -15.11 -15.16
N PRO A 11 -6.27 -13.98 -15.09
CA PRO A 11 -7.70 -13.98 -14.82
C PRO A 11 -8.49 -14.47 -16.05
N GLU A 12 -8.63 -15.78 -16.21
CA GLU A 12 -9.31 -16.41 -17.35
C GLU A 12 -10.83 -16.47 -17.21
N ASP A 13 -11.33 -16.33 -15.99
CA ASP A 13 -12.75 -16.45 -15.66
C ASP A 13 -13.23 -15.36 -14.70
N ALA A 14 -14.55 -15.29 -14.48
CA ALA A 14 -15.15 -14.24 -13.65
C ALA A 14 -14.70 -14.28 -12.18
N MET A 15 -14.40 -15.47 -11.64
CA MET A 15 -13.98 -15.58 -10.23
C MET A 15 -12.51 -15.16 -10.06
N SER A 16 -11.63 -15.60 -10.95
CA SER A 16 -10.24 -15.15 -10.94
C SER A 16 -10.11 -13.64 -11.24
N LEU A 17 -10.99 -13.11 -12.11
CA LEU A 17 -11.07 -11.67 -12.35
C LEU A 17 -11.56 -10.92 -11.09
N LEU A 18 -12.54 -11.47 -10.35
CA LEU A 18 -13.00 -10.88 -9.10
C LEU A 18 -11.89 -10.89 -8.04
N ALA A 19 -11.17 -12.00 -7.88
CA ALA A 19 -10.03 -12.12 -6.98
C ALA A 19 -8.91 -11.12 -7.35
N TYR A 20 -8.67 -10.92 -8.64
CA TYR A 20 -7.73 -9.89 -9.13
C TYR A 20 -8.20 -8.47 -8.77
N TYR A 21 -9.46 -8.12 -9.00
CA TYR A 21 -10.01 -6.82 -8.62
C TYR A 21 -10.02 -6.61 -7.11
N ASN A 22 -10.33 -7.64 -6.33
CA ASN A 22 -10.28 -7.59 -4.87
C ASN A 22 -8.84 -7.58 -4.32
N ARG A 23 -7.83 -7.75 -5.19
CA ARG A 23 -6.41 -7.76 -4.81
C ARG A 23 -6.07 -8.83 -3.76
N GLU A 24 -6.75 -9.96 -3.77
CA GLU A 24 -6.62 -11.02 -2.77
C GLU A 24 -5.18 -11.55 -2.61
N GLN A 25 -4.39 -11.49 -3.69
CA GLN A 25 -2.97 -11.86 -3.70
C GLN A 25 -2.08 -11.01 -2.79
N TYR A 26 -2.49 -9.76 -2.51
CA TYR A 26 -1.69 -8.85 -1.68
C TYR A 26 -2.05 -8.95 -0.19
N GLY A 27 -3.07 -9.73 0.15
CA GLY A 27 -3.62 -9.83 1.50
C GLY A 27 -4.41 -8.60 1.92
N ASP A 28 -4.96 -8.67 3.11
CA ASP A 28 -5.77 -7.60 3.69
C ASP A 28 -4.94 -6.79 4.69
N TRP A 29 -5.10 -5.47 4.65
CA TRP A 29 -4.57 -4.57 5.67
C TRP A 29 -5.66 -3.66 6.23
N PRO A 30 -5.62 -3.37 7.52
CA PRO A 30 -6.65 -2.58 8.16
C PRO A 30 -6.51 -1.10 7.79
N ILE A 31 -7.59 -0.46 7.34
CA ILE A 31 -7.62 0.97 7.00
C ILE A 31 -8.30 1.78 8.09
N LEU A 32 -9.54 1.41 8.44
CA LEU A 32 -10.37 2.14 9.39
C LEU A 32 -10.37 1.51 10.78
N TYR A 33 -10.46 0.20 10.86
CA TYR A 33 -10.49 -0.55 12.11
C TYR A 33 -9.72 -1.86 11.94
N GLY A 34 -8.99 -2.28 12.99
CA GLY A 34 -8.27 -3.55 12.96
C GLY A 34 -7.22 -3.68 14.04
N LYS A 35 -6.42 -4.73 13.92
CA LYS A 35 -5.39 -5.10 14.89
C LYS A 35 -4.17 -4.18 14.87
N SER A 36 -3.50 -4.09 16.02
CA SER A 36 -2.12 -3.62 16.13
C SER A 36 -1.12 -4.75 15.90
N PHE A 37 0.16 -4.40 15.66
CA PHE A 37 1.22 -5.35 15.32
C PHE A 37 1.47 -6.43 16.39
N ASN A 38 1.11 -6.15 17.63
CA ASN A 38 1.33 -7.01 18.80
C ASN A 38 0.05 -7.69 19.30
N ALA A 39 -1.03 -7.68 18.51
CA ALA A 39 -2.30 -8.25 18.90
C ALA A 39 -2.20 -9.78 19.01
N PRO A 40 -2.44 -10.36 20.21
CA PRO A 40 -2.59 -11.80 20.36
C PRO A 40 -3.92 -12.28 19.79
N TYR A 41 -4.02 -13.56 19.51
CA TYR A 41 -5.31 -14.17 19.16
C TYR A 41 -6.29 -14.07 20.33
N ASP A 42 -7.58 -13.95 20.00
CA ASP A 42 -8.65 -14.02 20.99
C ASP A 42 -8.62 -15.39 21.70
N ARG A 43 -8.54 -15.37 23.02
CA ARG A 43 -8.46 -16.59 23.83
C ARG A 43 -9.71 -17.46 23.74
N ASN A 44 -10.89 -16.85 23.58
CA ASN A 44 -12.16 -17.55 23.54
C ASN A 44 -12.49 -18.11 22.16
N LYS A 45 -12.17 -17.33 21.10
CA LYS A 45 -12.47 -17.68 19.72
C LYS A 45 -11.31 -17.26 18.81
N PRO A 46 -10.19 -18.02 18.81
CA PRO A 46 -8.97 -17.63 18.11
C PRO A 46 -9.12 -17.59 16.57
N PHE A 47 -10.11 -18.30 16.04
CA PHE A 47 -10.41 -18.33 14.61
C PHE A 47 -11.90 -18.16 14.35
N GLY A 48 -12.23 -17.46 13.30
CA GLY A 48 -13.58 -17.24 12.80
C GLY A 48 -13.82 -17.87 11.43
N ASP A 49 -15.06 -17.79 11.03
CA ASP A 49 -15.48 -18.17 9.68
C ASP A 49 -15.16 -17.03 8.71
N GLY A 50 -14.67 -17.39 7.52
CA GLY A 50 -14.43 -16.46 6.43
C GLY A 50 -15.47 -16.55 5.33
N ASN A 51 -15.17 -15.93 4.19
CA ASN A 51 -16.01 -16.02 2.99
C ASN A 51 -16.01 -17.44 2.39
N PRO A 52 -17.10 -17.85 1.73
CA PRO A 52 -17.12 -19.10 0.97
C PRO A 52 -16.01 -19.18 -0.05
N VAL A 53 -15.41 -20.35 -0.19
CA VAL A 53 -14.36 -20.61 -1.18
C VAL A 53 -14.93 -21.41 -2.33
N TYR A 54 -14.83 -20.86 -3.53
CA TYR A 54 -15.25 -21.50 -4.77
C TYR A 54 -14.01 -21.92 -5.55
N GLN A 55 -14.04 -23.14 -6.07
CA GLN A 55 -12.99 -23.67 -6.92
C GLN A 55 -13.57 -24.09 -8.25
N ARG A 56 -12.89 -23.75 -9.37
CA ARG A 56 -13.29 -24.23 -10.68
C ARG A 56 -13.22 -25.76 -10.72
N GLY A 57 -14.21 -26.38 -11.32
CA GLY A 57 -14.28 -27.80 -11.47
C GLY A 57 -15.34 -28.20 -12.46
N PHE A 58 -15.46 -29.51 -12.69
CA PHE A 58 -16.36 -30.14 -13.67
C PHE A 58 -17.41 -30.92 -12.92
N ALA A 59 -18.68 -30.56 -13.13
CA ALA A 59 -19.82 -31.30 -12.59
C ALA A 59 -20.30 -32.32 -13.61
N VAL A 60 -20.59 -33.53 -13.13
CA VAL A 60 -21.29 -34.54 -13.93
C VAL A 60 -22.77 -34.43 -13.60
N LEU A 61 -23.58 -34.20 -14.61
CA LEU A 61 -25.02 -33.99 -14.51
C LEU A 61 -25.77 -35.17 -15.07
N LYS A 62 -26.89 -35.55 -14.41
CA LYS A 62 -27.94 -36.41 -14.95
C LYS A 62 -29.22 -35.58 -15.10
N GLY A 63 -29.45 -35.06 -16.29
CA GLY A 63 -30.45 -34.03 -16.52
C GLY A 63 -30.11 -32.74 -15.74
N LYS A 64 -30.99 -32.31 -14.82
CA LYS A 64 -30.76 -31.11 -13.98
C LYS A 64 -30.08 -31.39 -12.64
N LYS A 65 -29.78 -32.65 -12.32
CA LYS A 65 -29.22 -33.02 -11.02
C LYS A 65 -27.73 -33.35 -11.13
N GLN A 66 -26.94 -32.70 -10.31
CA GLN A 66 -25.52 -33.02 -10.17
C GLN A 66 -25.35 -34.35 -9.42
N VAL A 67 -24.61 -35.29 -10.02
CA VAL A 67 -24.35 -36.62 -9.47
C VAL A 67 -22.91 -36.79 -8.97
N ALA A 68 -21.96 -36.06 -9.58
CA ALA A 68 -20.57 -36.04 -9.16
C ALA A 68 -19.92 -34.69 -9.51
N ALA A 69 -18.73 -34.45 -8.95
CA ALA A 69 -17.92 -33.27 -9.26
C ALA A 69 -16.43 -33.61 -9.15
N PHE A 70 -15.64 -33.12 -10.09
CA PHE A 70 -14.21 -33.39 -10.22
C PHE A 70 -13.44 -32.09 -10.43
N LYS A 71 -12.16 -32.12 -10.08
CA LYS A 71 -11.25 -30.94 -10.31
C LYS A 71 -10.76 -30.88 -11.74
N LEU A 72 -10.57 -32.07 -12.37
CA LEU A 72 -10.06 -32.20 -13.74
C LEU A 72 -11.18 -32.71 -14.66
N GLU A 73 -11.20 -32.18 -15.87
CA GLU A 73 -12.14 -32.60 -16.91
C GLU A 73 -11.95 -34.08 -17.29
N SER A 74 -10.71 -34.55 -17.36
CA SER A 74 -10.37 -35.94 -17.64
C SER A 74 -10.96 -36.93 -16.64
N GLU A 75 -11.00 -36.55 -15.36
CA GLU A 75 -11.61 -37.39 -14.31
C GLU A 75 -13.14 -37.44 -14.46
N ALA A 76 -13.75 -36.29 -14.80
CA ALA A 76 -15.18 -36.21 -15.05
C ALA A 76 -15.59 -37.05 -16.27
N LEU A 77 -14.81 -36.97 -17.35
CA LEU A 77 -15.04 -37.77 -18.55
C LEU A 77 -14.85 -39.29 -18.29
N ALA A 78 -13.78 -39.67 -17.59
CA ALA A 78 -13.56 -41.07 -17.20
C ALA A 78 -14.70 -41.61 -16.34
N TYR A 79 -15.25 -40.81 -15.43
CA TYR A 79 -16.41 -41.18 -14.63
C TYR A 79 -17.66 -41.37 -15.49
N VAL A 80 -17.90 -40.53 -16.49
CA VAL A 80 -19.02 -40.68 -17.43
C VAL A 80 -18.87 -41.94 -18.27
N GLU A 81 -17.65 -42.26 -18.74
CA GLU A 81 -17.36 -43.48 -19.48
C GLU A 81 -17.56 -44.74 -18.63
N GLU A 82 -17.11 -44.74 -17.37
CA GLU A 82 -17.26 -45.84 -16.44
C GLU A 82 -18.73 -46.15 -16.09
N LYS A 83 -19.49 -45.08 -15.78
CA LYS A 83 -20.86 -45.23 -15.29
C LYS A 83 -21.90 -45.39 -16.38
N GLY A 84 -21.61 -44.95 -17.60
CA GLY A 84 -22.55 -44.95 -18.72
C GLY A 84 -23.85 -44.18 -18.47
N GLY A 85 -24.74 -44.16 -19.43
CA GLY A 85 -26.04 -43.48 -19.32
C GLY A 85 -26.01 -42.04 -19.79
N ASN A 86 -27.14 -41.32 -19.64
CA ASN A 86 -27.28 -39.92 -20.03
C ASN A 86 -26.61 -39.00 -18.97
N LEU A 87 -25.27 -39.05 -18.90
CA LEU A 87 -24.45 -38.17 -18.05
C LEU A 87 -23.74 -37.15 -18.93
N GLU A 88 -23.75 -35.89 -18.50
CA GLU A 88 -23.11 -34.78 -19.20
C GLU A 88 -22.08 -34.11 -18.27
N VAL A 89 -20.95 -33.70 -18.82
CA VAL A 89 -19.93 -32.93 -18.09
C VAL A 89 -20.19 -31.46 -18.32
N ASP A 90 -20.31 -30.71 -17.23
CA ASP A 90 -20.49 -29.24 -17.25
C ASP A 90 -19.42 -28.60 -16.39
N GLY A 91 -18.62 -27.70 -16.98
CA GLY A 91 -17.63 -26.94 -16.27
C GLY A 91 -18.30 -25.81 -15.51
N LYS A 92 -18.22 -25.84 -14.17
CA LYS A 92 -18.75 -24.79 -13.32
C LYS A 92 -17.94 -24.60 -12.03
N TYR A 93 -18.18 -23.50 -11.34
CA TYR A 93 -17.62 -23.30 -10.00
C TYR A 93 -18.28 -24.22 -9.00
N LEU A 94 -17.43 -24.89 -8.22
CA LEU A 94 -17.85 -25.78 -7.15
C LEU A 94 -17.56 -25.11 -5.81
N LEU A 95 -18.54 -25.15 -4.91
CA LEU A 95 -18.32 -24.77 -3.52
C LEU A 95 -17.47 -25.86 -2.86
N THR A 96 -16.25 -25.51 -2.44
CA THR A 96 -15.33 -26.44 -1.79
C THR A 96 -15.30 -26.28 -0.27
N ASP A 97 -15.62 -25.09 0.22
CA ASP A 97 -15.75 -24.79 1.65
C ASP A 97 -16.79 -23.68 1.81
N GLU A 98 -17.81 -23.91 2.61
CA GLU A 98 -18.84 -22.91 2.91
C GLU A 98 -18.26 -21.70 3.65
N LYS A 99 -17.20 -21.93 4.40
CA LYS A 99 -16.53 -20.91 5.19
C LYS A 99 -15.03 -21.07 5.02
N LYS A 100 -14.37 -19.97 4.77
CA LYS A 100 -12.91 -19.91 4.84
C LYS A 100 -12.51 -20.16 6.29
N SER A 101 -12.17 -21.41 6.60
CA SER A 101 -11.78 -21.78 7.96
C SER A 101 -10.52 -21.04 8.38
N ARG A 102 -10.40 -20.71 9.67
CA ARG A 102 -9.22 -20.12 10.30
C ARG A 102 -8.88 -18.69 9.87
N VAL A 103 -9.89 -17.85 9.68
CA VAL A 103 -9.66 -16.40 9.71
C VAL A 103 -9.30 -16.01 11.15
N PRO A 104 -8.10 -15.44 11.38
CA PRO A 104 -7.65 -15.14 12.74
C PRO A 104 -8.52 -14.07 13.39
N ASN A 105 -8.96 -14.32 14.61
CA ASN A 105 -9.55 -13.31 15.48
C ASN A 105 -8.52 -12.85 16.50
N TYR A 106 -8.50 -11.56 16.76
CA TYR A 106 -7.55 -10.93 17.67
C TYR A 106 -8.25 -10.37 18.91
N ASP A 107 -7.54 -10.30 20.01
CA ASP A 107 -8.05 -9.72 21.27
C ASP A 107 -8.53 -8.28 21.02
N PRO A 108 -9.80 -7.95 21.36
CA PRO A 108 -10.37 -6.61 21.15
C PRO A 108 -9.58 -5.46 21.79
N LYS A 109 -8.82 -5.73 22.86
CA LYS A 109 -7.97 -4.74 23.51
C LYS A 109 -6.84 -4.21 22.63
N TYR A 110 -6.42 -5.02 21.66
CA TYR A 110 -5.35 -4.70 20.71
C TYR A 110 -5.87 -4.29 19.33
N GLN A 111 -7.16 -4.06 19.24
CA GLN A 111 -7.81 -3.55 18.04
C GLN A 111 -8.29 -2.12 18.27
N GLY A 112 -8.28 -1.33 17.21
CA GLY A 112 -8.69 0.06 17.32
C GLY A 112 -9.02 0.71 16.01
N PHE A 113 -9.47 1.96 16.09
CA PHE A 113 -9.72 2.81 14.93
C PHE A 113 -8.40 3.36 14.37
N PHE A 114 -8.33 3.45 13.04
CA PHE A 114 -7.19 3.99 12.29
C PHE A 114 -5.84 3.30 12.60
N PRO A 115 -5.76 1.96 12.47
CA PRO A 115 -4.57 1.19 12.83
C PRO A 115 -3.45 1.38 11.82
N ARG A 116 -2.41 2.14 12.19
CA ARG A 116 -1.24 2.41 11.36
C ARG A 116 -0.03 1.53 11.71
N ILE A 117 0.03 1.05 12.94
CA ILE A 117 1.06 0.16 13.47
C ILE A 117 0.44 -1.24 13.56
N TRP A 118 0.33 -1.94 12.43
CA TRP A 118 -0.54 -3.11 12.30
C TRP A 118 0.15 -4.42 11.88
N ASN A 119 1.26 -4.35 11.16
CA ASN A 119 1.89 -5.53 10.59
C ASN A 119 2.70 -6.30 11.62
N ASP A 120 2.41 -7.59 11.78
CA ASP A 120 2.98 -8.49 12.79
C ASP A 120 4.19 -9.30 12.32
N ASP A 121 4.67 -9.07 11.11
CA ASP A 121 5.94 -9.64 10.65
C ASP A 121 7.09 -9.17 11.53
N PRO A 122 7.97 -10.06 12.01
CA PRO A 122 9.06 -9.73 12.93
C PRO A 122 9.95 -8.57 12.48
N GLN A 123 10.21 -8.47 11.17
CA GLN A 123 11.00 -7.38 10.60
C GLN A 123 10.33 -6.02 10.83
N TYR A 124 9.03 -5.92 10.61
CA TYR A 124 8.31 -4.66 10.78
C TYR A 124 8.01 -4.35 12.24
N LYS A 125 7.79 -5.34 13.08
CA LYS A 125 7.65 -5.16 14.53
C LYS A 125 8.82 -4.38 15.11
N GLN A 126 10.04 -4.83 14.84
CA GLN A 126 11.25 -4.15 15.35
C GLN A 126 11.37 -2.72 14.81
N ASN A 127 11.01 -2.50 13.56
CA ASN A 127 11.03 -1.17 12.97
C ASN A 127 10.00 -0.22 13.62
N TYR A 128 8.79 -0.70 13.92
CA TYR A 128 7.80 0.10 14.66
C TYR A 128 8.31 0.48 16.06
N ILE A 129 8.88 -0.49 16.79
CA ILE A 129 9.44 -0.25 18.14
C ILE A 129 10.50 0.83 18.08
N ASN A 130 11.43 0.73 17.14
CA ASN A 130 12.55 1.68 17.01
C ASN A 130 12.07 3.08 16.59
N ILE A 131 11.21 3.18 15.56
CA ILE A 131 10.73 4.46 15.02
C ILE A 131 9.89 5.20 16.07
N MET A 132 9.00 4.48 16.76
CA MET A 132 8.07 5.07 17.72
C MET A 132 8.60 5.11 19.15
N ASN A 133 9.80 4.54 19.39
CA ASN A 133 10.38 4.39 20.74
C ASN A 133 9.39 3.74 21.71
N ILE A 134 8.80 2.61 21.31
CA ILE A 134 7.80 1.89 22.11
C ILE A 134 8.53 1.22 23.27
N LYS A 135 8.23 1.65 24.50
CA LYS A 135 8.89 1.15 25.72
C LYS A 135 8.42 -0.24 26.12
N ASP A 136 7.14 -0.54 25.92
CA ASP A 136 6.53 -1.82 26.22
C ASP A 136 5.89 -2.39 24.94
N PRO A 137 6.57 -3.30 24.25
CA PRO A 137 6.08 -3.90 23.02
C PRO A 137 4.84 -4.80 23.19
N ASP A 138 4.56 -5.25 24.42
CA ASP A 138 3.43 -6.14 24.71
C ASP A 138 2.17 -5.36 25.09
N ALA A 139 2.29 -4.07 25.43
CA ALA A 139 1.14 -3.22 25.72
C ALA A 139 0.31 -2.89 24.47
N PRO A 140 -1.03 -2.75 24.60
CA PRO A 140 -1.88 -2.31 23.50
C PRO A 140 -1.45 -0.94 22.95
N ILE A 141 -1.37 -0.85 21.62
CA ILE A 141 -1.03 0.42 20.95
C ILE A 141 -2.21 1.38 21.04
N THR A 142 -1.95 2.58 21.52
CA THR A 142 -2.98 3.62 21.67
C THR A 142 -3.29 4.31 20.32
N PHE A 143 -4.50 4.88 20.23
CA PHE A 143 -4.88 5.69 19.06
C PHE A 143 -3.89 6.85 18.82
N ALA A 144 -3.41 7.49 19.88
CA ALA A 144 -2.41 8.57 19.77
C ALA A 144 -1.09 8.09 19.13
N GLN A 145 -0.64 6.86 19.41
CA GLN A 145 0.55 6.28 18.79
C GLN A 145 0.32 5.99 17.30
N HIS A 146 -0.87 5.50 16.92
CA HIS A 146 -1.22 5.34 15.51
C HIS A 146 -1.22 6.67 14.76
N VAL A 147 -1.84 7.70 15.32
CA VAL A 147 -1.86 9.05 14.74
C VAL A 147 -0.45 9.64 14.66
N LYS A 148 0.35 9.48 15.70
CA LYS A 148 1.75 9.92 15.70
C LYS A 148 2.54 9.24 14.58
N PHE A 149 2.45 7.91 14.43
CA PHE A 149 3.11 7.17 13.35
C PHE A 149 2.64 7.64 11.97
N PHE A 150 1.36 7.91 11.80
CA PHE A 150 0.81 8.44 10.56
C PHE A 150 1.48 9.76 10.17
N PHE A 151 1.52 10.74 11.07
CA PHE A 151 2.08 12.05 10.75
C PHE A 151 3.61 12.05 10.67
N GLU A 152 4.30 11.42 11.61
CA GLU A 152 5.77 11.43 11.63
C GLU A 152 6.38 10.54 10.56
N TYR A 153 5.83 9.34 10.37
CA TYR A 153 6.38 8.37 9.43
C TYR A 153 5.68 8.42 8.07
N GLN A 154 4.39 8.09 8.00
CA GLN A 154 3.71 7.91 6.72
C GLN A 154 3.58 9.22 5.95
N ILE A 155 3.16 10.31 6.61
CA ILE A 155 3.13 11.65 5.98
C ILE A 155 4.52 12.27 5.94
N GLY A 156 5.20 12.36 7.07
CA GLY A 156 6.47 13.12 7.17
C GLY A 156 7.61 12.47 6.39
N LYS A 157 7.86 11.18 6.60
CA LYS A 157 9.01 10.50 6.00
C LYS A 157 8.72 9.92 4.63
N MET A 158 7.56 9.27 4.42
CA MET A 158 7.30 8.63 3.15
C MET A 158 6.79 9.60 2.09
N TRP A 159 5.82 10.46 2.43
CA TRP A 159 5.23 11.35 1.44
C TRP A 159 5.90 12.73 1.39
N TRP A 160 5.93 13.48 2.50
CA TRP A 160 6.46 14.85 2.53
C TRP A 160 7.95 14.94 2.20
N ARG A 161 8.77 14.07 2.80
CA ARG A 161 10.20 14.01 2.47
C ARG A 161 10.41 13.76 0.98
N TYR A 162 9.67 12.80 0.41
CA TYR A 162 9.78 12.46 -1.00
C TYR A 162 9.27 13.57 -1.91
N PHE A 163 8.19 14.25 -1.53
CA PHE A 163 7.69 15.44 -2.21
C PHE A 163 8.76 16.55 -2.23
N MET A 164 9.32 16.90 -1.08
CA MET A 164 10.38 17.91 -1.00
C MET A 164 11.67 17.52 -1.72
N TRP A 165 11.97 16.23 -1.75
CA TRP A 165 13.10 15.66 -2.49
C TRP A 165 13.01 15.93 -4.00
N ASN A 166 11.80 15.99 -4.55
CA ASN A 166 11.55 16.31 -5.95
C ASN A 166 11.45 17.81 -6.24
N TYR A 167 10.99 18.62 -5.28
CA TYR A 167 10.69 20.04 -5.53
C TYR A 167 11.59 21.05 -4.79
N SER A 168 12.39 20.61 -3.83
CA SER A 168 13.34 21.46 -3.12
C SER A 168 14.79 21.15 -3.50
N GLY A 169 15.16 19.88 -3.45
CA GLY A 169 16.48 19.38 -3.79
C GLY A 169 16.74 18.02 -3.15
N ARG A 170 17.69 17.32 -3.72
CA ARG A 170 18.02 15.92 -3.44
C ARG A 170 19.43 15.79 -2.91
N GLN A 171 19.60 15.15 -1.74
CA GLN A 171 20.91 14.88 -1.18
C GLN A 171 21.65 13.79 -1.99
N ASN A 172 21.00 12.69 -2.25
CA ASN A 172 21.42 11.56 -3.09
C ASN A 172 20.21 10.65 -3.37
N ASP A 173 20.35 9.61 -4.16
CA ASP A 173 19.29 8.65 -4.52
C ASP A 173 19.20 7.43 -3.58
N GLN A 174 19.93 7.45 -2.48
CA GLN A 174 19.89 6.39 -1.48
C GLN A 174 18.54 6.34 -0.78
N GLN A 175 18.02 5.14 -0.51
CA GLN A 175 16.79 5.00 0.25
C GLN A 175 16.96 5.52 1.68
N HIS A 176 16.07 6.40 2.09
CA HIS A 176 16.12 7.00 3.42
C HIS A 176 15.75 6.01 4.53
N ARG A 177 16.66 5.86 5.53
CA ARG A 177 16.45 5.01 6.73
C ARG A 177 16.73 5.76 8.03
N TYR A 178 16.33 7.05 8.14
CA TYR A 178 16.64 7.94 9.26
C TYR A 178 18.14 8.28 9.42
N GLU A 179 18.90 8.12 8.36
CA GLU A 179 20.30 8.50 8.33
C GLU A 179 20.46 9.96 7.83
N MET A 180 21.35 10.73 8.45
CA MET A 180 21.62 12.13 8.05
C MET A 180 22.27 12.24 6.67
N THR A 181 22.80 11.15 6.16
CA THR A 181 23.64 11.12 4.95
C THR A 181 22.96 10.46 3.75
N LYS A 182 21.77 9.89 3.93
CA LYS A 182 21.11 9.12 2.87
C LYS A 182 19.65 9.55 2.64
N GLY A 183 19.34 9.82 1.38
CA GLY A 183 17.98 10.00 0.89
C GLY A 183 17.22 11.18 1.49
N ASN A 184 17.92 12.19 2.00
CA ASN A 184 17.28 13.39 2.52
C ASN A 184 16.97 14.38 1.39
N TRP A 185 15.90 15.16 1.55
CA TRP A 185 15.76 16.37 0.76
C TRP A 185 16.66 17.48 1.31
N ILE A 186 17.08 18.38 0.46
CA ILE A 186 17.92 19.53 0.82
C ILE A 186 17.31 20.80 0.23
N THR A 187 17.60 21.93 0.88
CA THR A 187 17.22 23.24 0.37
C THR A 187 18.27 23.83 -0.57
N GLY A 188 19.53 23.40 -0.43
CA GLY A 188 20.69 24.03 -1.03
C GLY A 188 21.19 25.26 -0.24
N ILE A 189 20.48 25.69 0.80
CA ILE A 189 20.87 26.77 1.69
C ILE A 189 21.56 26.15 2.91
N SER A 190 22.87 26.28 3.00
CA SER A 190 23.70 25.57 3.99
C SER A 190 23.23 25.75 5.43
N PHE A 191 22.76 26.94 5.82
CA PHE A 191 22.26 27.19 7.16
C PHE A 191 21.00 26.36 7.49
N LEU A 192 20.03 26.28 6.58
CA LEU A 192 18.79 25.52 6.76
C LEU A 192 19.07 24.01 6.75
N ASP A 193 19.91 23.56 5.84
CA ASP A 193 20.26 22.14 5.73
C ASP A 193 21.06 21.68 6.95
N LYS A 194 21.98 22.51 7.47
CA LYS A 194 22.74 22.22 8.69
C LYS A 194 21.85 22.04 9.92
N MET A 195 20.82 22.86 10.06
CA MET A 195 19.87 22.74 11.17
C MET A 195 19.06 21.43 11.12
N ARG A 196 18.81 20.90 9.94
CA ARG A 196 17.93 19.77 9.73
C ARG A 196 18.63 18.40 9.63
N ILE A 197 19.74 18.35 8.92
CA ILE A 197 20.48 17.11 8.61
C ILE A 197 21.97 17.17 8.97
N GLY A 198 22.38 18.17 9.74
CA GLY A 198 23.75 18.38 10.12
C GLY A 198 24.60 19.04 9.02
N ASP A 199 25.89 19.21 9.33
CA ASP A 199 26.82 19.92 8.44
C ASP A 199 27.13 19.08 7.19
N GLN A 200 26.72 19.58 6.03
CA GLN A 200 26.92 18.93 4.74
C GLN A 200 28.28 19.28 4.07
N SER A 201 29.05 20.19 4.68
CA SER A 201 30.35 20.62 4.12
C SER A 201 31.43 19.54 4.26
N ASN A 202 31.34 18.70 5.30
CA ASN A 202 32.32 17.67 5.64
C ASN A 202 31.95 16.25 5.13
N LEU A 203 31.04 16.17 4.18
CA LEU A 203 30.72 14.88 3.55
C LEU A 203 31.90 14.36 2.73
N PRO A 204 32.10 13.04 2.65
CA PRO A 204 33.05 12.42 1.73
C PRO A 204 32.82 12.89 0.28
N GLU A 205 33.90 12.98 -0.51
CA GLU A 205 33.81 13.54 -1.88
C GLU A 205 32.83 12.76 -2.78
N HIS A 206 32.77 11.43 -2.66
CA HIS A 206 31.83 10.63 -3.43
C HIS A 206 30.37 10.94 -3.15
N TRP A 207 30.04 11.54 -1.99
CA TRP A 207 28.69 11.98 -1.66
C TRP A 207 28.43 13.44 -2.04
N LYS A 208 29.48 14.27 -2.02
CA LYS A 208 29.37 15.64 -2.54
C LYS A 208 29.16 15.64 -4.05
N ASN A 209 29.88 14.77 -4.75
CA ASN A 209 29.88 14.65 -6.21
C ASN A 209 28.92 13.59 -6.73
N ASP A 210 27.96 13.13 -5.92
CA ASP A 210 26.95 12.16 -6.33
C ASP A 210 26.12 12.74 -7.51
N PRO A 211 26.05 12.04 -8.66
CA PRO A 211 25.30 12.54 -9.83
C PRO A 211 23.82 12.78 -9.57
N SER A 212 23.23 12.10 -8.57
CA SER A 212 21.84 12.27 -8.17
C SER A 212 21.61 13.49 -7.27
N ARG A 213 22.71 14.07 -6.70
CA ARG A 213 22.62 15.26 -5.86
C ARG A 213 22.26 16.48 -6.70
N ASN A 214 21.21 17.16 -6.29
CA ASN A 214 20.82 18.43 -6.89
C ASN A 214 20.24 19.40 -5.86
N THR A 215 20.34 20.68 -6.17
CA THR A 215 19.81 21.75 -5.35
C THR A 215 18.99 22.69 -6.21
N TYR A 216 17.69 22.73 -5.98
CA TYR A 216 16.81 23.66 -6.68
C TYR A 216 16.50 24.90 -5.86
N PHE A 217 17.15 25.07 -4.71
CA PHE A 217 16.97 26.20 -3.79
C PHE A 217 15.50 26.44 -3.42
N MET A 218 14.73 25.36 -3.30
CA MET A 218 13.27 25.37 -3.08
C MET A 218 12.48 26.12 -4.17
N LEU A 219 13.09 26.51 -5.28
CA LEU A 219 12.41 27.32 -6.31
C LEU A 219 11.16 26.66 -6.88
N PRO A 220 11.17 25.39 -7.33
CA PRO A 220 9.94 24.72 -7.79
C PRO A 220 8.88 24.64 -6.71
N PHE A 221 9.28 24.41 -5.46
CA PHE A 221 8.36 24.37 -4.33
C PHE A 221 7.68 25.72 -4.09
N LEU A 222 8.45 26.80 -4.08
CA LEU A 222 7.92 28.15 -3.88
C LEU A 222 7.02 28.60 -5.03
N LEU A 223 7.42 28.31 -6.28
CA LEU A 223 6.59 28.59 -7.46
C LEU A 223 5.25 27.85 -7.39
N GLY A 224 5.24 26.58 -6.97
CA GLY A 224 4.01 25.82 -6.80
C GLY A 224 3.08 26.43 -5.75
N ILE A 225 3.61 26.90 -4.61
CA ILE A 225 2.81 27.61 -3.60
C ILE A 225 2.27 28.93 -4.17
N PHE A 226 3.09 29.68 -4.90
CA PHE A 226 2.66 30.92 -5.52
C PHE A 226 1.58 30.67 -6.58
N GLY A 227 1.74 29.62 -7.40
CA GLY A 227 0.74 29.24 -8.40
C GLY A 227 -0.58 28.80 -7.78
N LEU A 228 -0.56 28.04 -6.68
CA LEU A 228 -1.76 27.70 -5.92
C LEU A 228 -2.47 28.97 -5.41
N TYR A 229 -1.70 29.91 -4.83
CA TYR A 229 -2.25 31.18 -4.35
C TYR A 229 -2.86 31.98 -5.50
N TYR A 230 -2.15 32.11 -6.63
CA TYR A 230 -2.65 32.79 -7.83
C TYR A 230 -3.94 32.16 -8.34
N GLN A 231 -3.98 30.84 -8.51
CA GLN A 231 -5.15 30.12 -8.97
C GLN A 231 -6.33 30.31 -8.01
N TYR A 232 -6.09 30.22 -6.70
CA TYR A 232 -7.13 30.44 -5.69
C TYR A 232 -7.73 31.87 -5.75
N LYS A 233 -6.91 32.89 -6.02
CA LYS A 233 -7.38 34.28 -6.21
C LYS A 233 -8.15 34.45 -7.51
N LYS A 234 -7.71 33.80 -8.59
CA LYS A 234 -8.27 33.96 -9.92
C LYS A 234 -9.56 33.13 -10.11
N ASN A 235 -9.55 31.88 -9.72
CA ASN A 235 -10.67 30.96 -9.83
C ASN A 235 -10.63 29.91 -8.70
N LYS A 236 -11.43 30.13 -7.67
CA LYS A 236 -11.50 29.24 -6.50
C LYS A 236 -11.99 27.83 -6.83
N LYS A 237 -12.90 27.70 -7.81
CA LYS A 237 -13.45 26.39 -8.19
C LYS A 237 -12.35 25.49 -8.80
N ASP A 238 -11.60 26.03 -9.75
CA ASP A 238 -10.50 25.30 -10.37
C ASP A 238 -9.38 25.01 -9.37
N ALA A 239 -9.06 25.95 -8.48
CA ALA A 239 -8.11 25.74 -7.40
C ALA A 239 -8.52 24.55 -6.50
N TRP A 240 -9.81 24.46 -6.15
CA TRP A 240 -10.33 23.34 -5.38
C TRP A 240 -10.22 22.01 -6.12
N VAL A 241 -10.52 21.98 -7.41
CA VAL A 241 -10.42 20.75 -8.23
C VAL A 241 -8.97 20.23 -8.22
N VAL A 242 -8.00 21.12 -8.49
CA VAL A 242 -6.57 20.73 -8.50
C VAL A 242 -6.11 20.34 -7.09
N THR A 243 -6.56 21.04 -6.04
CA THR A 243 -6.24 20.71 -4.65
C THR A 243 -6.79 19.34 -4.26
N LEU A 244 -8.03 19.04 -4.60
CA LEU A 244 -8.62 17.72 -4.35
C LEU A 244 -7.85 16.64 -5.11
N PHE A 245 -7.51 16.88 -6.36
CA PHE A 245 -6.70 15.94 -7.14
C PHE A 245 -5.34 15.70 -6.47
N PHE A 246 -4.64 16.76 -6.06
CA PHE A 246 -3.38 16.67 -5.31
C PHE A 246 -3.52 15.83 -4.02
N LEU A 247 -4.55 16.10 -3.22
CA LEU A 247 -4.76 15.41 -1.95
C LEU A 247 -5.19 13.94 -2.14
N LEU A 248 -6.10 13.67 -3.06
CA LEU A 248 -6.62 12.31 -3.30
C LEU A 248 -5.57 11.39 -3.92
N THR A 249 -4.73 11.90 -4.83
CA THR A 249 -3.66 11.12 -5.46
C THR A 249 -2.33 11.16 -4.69
N GLY A 250 -2.28 11.88 -3.59
CA GLY A 250 -1.14 11.94 -2.67
C GLY A 250 -1.47 11.36 -1.30
N ILE A 251 -2.02 12.19 -0.42
CA ILE A 251 -2.27 11.83 0.99
C ILE A 251 -3.29 10.69 1.11
N ALA A 252 -4.35 10.68 0.30
CA ALA A 252 -5.32 9.58 0.36
C ALA A 252 -4.71 8.24 -0.06
N ILE A 253 -3.76 8.24 -0.98
CA ILE A 253 -2.99 7.02 -1.32
C ILE A 253 -2.18 6.53 -0.12
N VAL A 254 -1.53 7.43 0.63
CA VAL A 254 -0.81 7.07 1.87
C VAL A 254 -1.75 6.43 2.90
N VAL A 255 -2.95 7.01 3.06
CA VAL A 255 -3.99 6.45 3.96
C VAL A 255 -4.43 5.07 3.51
N TYR A 256 -4.72 4.92 2.22
CA TYR A 256 -5.21 3.67 1.63
C TYR A 256 -4.18 2.55 1.68
N THR A 257 -2.94 2.81 1.28
CA THR A 257 -1.88 1.79 1.21
C THR A 257 -1.36 1.38 2.57
N ASN A 258 -1.57 2.20 3.61
CA ASN A 258 -1.15 1.93 4.99
C ASN A 258 0.26 1.34 5.09
N HIS A 259 1.24 2.03 4.48
CA HIS A 259 2.60 1.54 4.32
C HIS A 259 3.26 1.13 5.62
N LYS A 260 3.95 -0.01 5.56
CA LYS A 260 4.81 -0.54 6.61
C LYS A 260 6.13 0.23 6.69
N PRO A 261 6.84 0.16 7.83
CA PRO A 261 8.17 0.75 7.94
C PRO A 261 9.15 0.20 6.90
N PHE A 262 9.85 1.09 6.22
CA PHE A 262 10.91 0.75 5.26
C PHE A 262 10.48 -0.21 4.14
N GLU A 263 9.22 -0.11 3.71
CA GLU A 263 8.82 -0.75 2.46
C GLU A 263 9.78 -0.36 1.33
N PRO A 264 10.18 -1.34 0.48
CA PRO A 264 11.26 -1.10 -0.45
C PRO A 264 10.92 0.01 -1.43
N ARG A 265 11.80 0.98 -1.50
CA ARG A 265 11.91 2.13 -2.39
C ARG A 265 10.74 3.13 -2.45
N GLU A 266 11.10 4.32 -2.88
CA GLU A 266 10.21 5.40 -3.26
C GLU A 266 9.33 4.95 -4.44
N ARG A 267 8.07 5.38 -4.42
CA ARG A 267 7.07 4.93 -5.39
C ARG A 267 6.57 6.10 -6.23
N ASP A 268 7.35 6.49 -7.25
CA ASP A 268 6.98 7.56 -8.17
C ASP A 268 5.59 7.36 -8.76
N TYR A 269 5.30 6.14 -9.21
CA TYR A 269 4.02 5.80 -9.79
C TYR A 269 2.84 5.93 -8.83
N ALA A 270 3.06 5.77 -7.52
CA ALA A 270 1.99 5.88 -6.54
C ALA A 270 1.54 7.34 -6.33
N PHE A 271 2.45 8.30 -6.49
CA PHE A 271 2.19 9.71 -6.23
C PHE A 271 2.19 10.58 -7.51
N VAL A 272 2.24 9.98 -8.68
CA VAL A 272 2.34 10.69 -9.95
C VAL A 272 1.22 11.72 -10.16
N GLY A 273 0.00 11.41 -9.78
CA GLY A 273 -1.13 12.34 -9.89
C GLY A 273 -0.96 13.58 -9.00
N SER A 274 -0.50 13.39 -7.77
CA SER A 274 -0.20 14.49 -6.84
C SER A 274 0.93 15.38 -7.35
N PHE A 275 1.98 14.77 -7.88
CA PHE A 275 3.11 15.51 -8.43
C PHE A 275 2.73 16.25 -9.73
N TYR A 276 1.92 15.65 -10.57
CA TYR A 276 1.35 16.32 -11.74
C TYR A 276 0.51 17.55 -11.35
N ALA A 277 -0.38 17.42 -10.37
CA ALA A 277 -1.15 18.54 -9.85
C ALA A 277 -0.25 19.67 -9.35
N TYR A 278 0.84 19.34 -8.67
CA TYR A 278 1.80 20.32 -8.19
C TYR A 278 2.56 20.99 -9.34
N ALA A 279 2.90 20.24 -10.37
CA ALA A 279 3.54 20.79 -11.57
C ALA A 279 2.64 21.81 -12.30
N VAL A 280 1.32 21.61 -12.30
CA VAL A 280 0.37 22.62 -12.80
C VAL A 280 0.50 23.92 -12.01
N TRP A 281 0.59 23.86 -10.68
CA TRP A 281 0.81 25.08 -9.88
C TRP A 281 2.17 25.71 -10.13
N ILE A 282 3.23 24.92 -10.33
CA ILE A 282 4.54 25.48 -10.71
C ILE A 282 4.41 26.29 -12.01
N GLY A 283 3.74 25.72 -13.03
CA GLY A 283 3.51 26.44 -14.29
C GLY A 283 2.63 27.69 -14.18
N LEU A 284 1.70 27.72 -13.22
CA LEU A 284 0.89 28.92 -12.94
C LEU A 284 1.64 29.97 -12.09
N GLY A 285 2.68 29.55 -11.40
CA GLY A 285 3.50 30.42 -10.55
C GLY A 285 4.70 31.03 -11.24
N ALA A 286 5.09 30.50 -12.40
CA ALA A 286 6.18 31.00 -13.24
C ALA A 286 5.70 32.14 -14.16
#